data_d5ec11c3d8eef9b905cb54dffa5d4fb4
#
_entry.id   d5ec11c3d8eef9b905cb54dffa5d4fb4
#
_cell.length_a   1.000
_cell.length_b   1.000
_cell.length_c   1.000
_cell.angle_alpha   90.00
_cell.angle_beta   90.00
_cell.angle_gamma   90.00
#
_symmetry.space_group_name_H-M   'P 1'
#
loop_
_entity.id
_entity.type
_entity.pdbx_description
1 polymer ?
#
loop_
_entity_poly.entity_id
_entity_poly.type
_entity_poly.pdbx_seq_one_letter_code
_entity_poly.pdbx_strand_id
1 'polypeptide(L)' 'MEALTPREAQIVNMYFGIGYDEQYTLSEIGKKIGLTKERVRQIFETSLKKVRSKAILLDDDFFGDI' A
#
# COMPACT_ATOMS: atom_id res chain seq x y z
N MET A 1 -4.08 0.46 18.55
CA MET A 1 -3.87 1.05 17.25
C MET A 1 -2.68 0.40 16.57
N GLU A 2 -2.85 -0.04 15.35
CA GLU A 2 -1.79 -0.76 14.67
C GLU A 2 -0.92 0.17 13.87
N ALA A 3 0.37 -0.06 13.94
CA ALA A 3 1.32 0.67 13.14
C ALA A 3 1.69 -0.18 11.93
N LEU A 4 2.06 0.49 10.86
CA LEU A 4 2.51 -0.24 9.68
C LEU A 4 3.88 -0.85 9.96
N THR A 5 4.06 -2.08 9.50
CA THR A 5 5.39 -2.69 9.56
C THR A 5 6.27 -2.00 8.52
N PRO A 6 7.60 -2.14 8.63
CA PRO A 6 8.48 -1.54 7.63
C PRO A 6 8.14 -1.97 6.21
N ARG A 7 7.79 -3.23 6.02
CA ARG A 7 7.44 -3.70 4.68
C ARG A 7 6.15 -3.05 4.18
N GLU A 8 5.16 -2.95 5.05
CA GLU A 8 3.91 -2.31 4.68
C GLU A 8 4.13 -0.86 4.32
N ALA A 9 4.90 -0.16 5.13
CA ALA A 9 5.18 1.23 4.86
C ALA A 9 5.92 1.41 3.55
N GLN A 10 6.87 0.53 3.27
CA GLN A 10 7.61 0.60 2.02
C GLN A 10 6.69 0.48 0.82
N ILE A 11 5.79 -0.49 0.85
CA ILE A 11 4.89 -0.70 -0.28
C ILE A 11 3.96 0.48 -0.47
N VAL A 12 3.41 0.99 0.61
CA VAL A 12 2.49 2.12 0.52
C VAL A 12 3.22 3.36 0.01
N ASN A 13 4.42 3.61 0.53
CA ASN A 13 5.18 4.78 0.10
C ASN A 13 5.56 4.69 -1.37
N MET A 14 5.93 3.52 -1.85
CA MET A 14 6.28 3.35 -3.25
C MET A 14 5.06 3.55 -4.13
N TYR A 15 3.93 3.05 -3.71
CA TYR A 15 2.72 3.17 -4.52
C TYR A 15 2.31 4.64 -4.67
N PHE A 16 2.39 5.40 -3.59
CA PHE A 16 1.98 6.80 -3.62
C PHE A 16 3.13 7.75 -3.95
N GLY A 17 4.33 7.23 -4.07
CA GLY A 17 5.47 8.07 -4.42
C GLY A 17 6.01 8.90 -3.27
N ILE A 18 5.70 8.52 -2.05
CA ILE A 18 6.17 9.27 -0.89
C ILE A 18 7.64 8.92 -0.63
N GLY A 19 8.52 9.89 -0.84
CA GLY A 19 9.94 9.64 -0.68
C GLY A 19 10.60 9.02 -1.89
N TYR A 20 9.88 8.91 -2.99
CA TYR A 20 10.43 8.37 -4.24
C TYR A 20 10.17 9.37 -5.36
N ASP A 21 10.98 9.25 -6.41
CA ASP A 21 10.86 10.16 -7.54
C ASP A 21 9.58 9.95 -8.33
N GLU A 22 9.01 8.77 -8.26
CA GLU A 22 7.82 8.45 -9.03
C GLU A 22 6.98 7.44 -8.29
N GLN A 23 5.77 7.27 -8.77
CA GLN A 23 4.87 6.28 -8.21
C GLN A 23 5.09 4.96 -8.92
N TYR A 24 4.94 3.86 -8.18
CA TYR A 24 5.13 2.52 -8.71
C TYR A 24 3.82 1.77 -8.69
N THR A 25 3.62 0.92 -9.69
CA THR A 25 2.47 0.02 -9.68
C THR A 25 2.78 -1.15 -8.75
N LEU A 26 1.74 -1.87 -8.36
CA LEU A 26 1.94 -3.03 -7.50
C LEU A 26 2.84 -4.07 -8.16
N SER A 27 2.71 -4.23 -9.47
CA SER A 27 3.57 -5.15 -10.19
C SER A 27 5.03 -4.71 -10.12
N GLU A 28 5.28 -3.42 -10.30
CA GLU A 28 6.65 -2.91 -10.23
C GLU A 28 7.22 -3.03 -8.84
N ILE A 29 6.40 -2.78 -7.83
CA ILE A 29 6.84 -2.92 -6.46
C ILE A 29 7.26 -4.36 -6.20
N GLY A 30 6.45 -5.30 -6.65
CA GLY A 30 6.78 -6.71 -6.47
C GLY A 30 8.11 -7.07 -7.06
N LYS A 31 8.40 -6.56 -8.25
CA LYS A 31 9.68 -6.83 -8.89
C LYS A 31 10.84 -6.25 -8.09
N LYS A 32 10.64 -5.08 -7.51
CA LYS A 32 11.72 -4.44 -6.77
C LYS A 32 12.01 -5.11 -5.44
N ILE A 33 11.00 -5.64 -4.79
CA ILE A 33 11.19 -6.23 -3.47
C ILE A 33 11.14 -7.74 -3.48
N GLY A 34 11.00 -8.34 -4.67
CA GLY A 34 11.08 -9.79 -4.76
C GLY A 34 9.82 -10.54 -4.40
N LEU A 35 8.67 -9.92 -4.57
CA LEU A 35 7.40 -10.56 -4.29
C LEU A 35 6.53 -10.56 -5.53
N THR A 36 5.53 -11.45 -5.55
CA THR A 36 4.58 -11.45 -6.65
C THR A 36 3.64 -10.26 -6.51
N LYS A 37 3.02 -9.90 -7.63
CA LYS A 37 2.05 -8.82 -7.62
C LYS A 37 0.92 -9.12 -6.63
N GLU A 38 0.45 -10.36 -6.63
CA GLU A 38 -0.66 -10.73 -5.76
C GLU A 38 -0.28 -10.57 -4.29
N ARG A 39 0.94 -10.98 -3.93
CA ARG A 39 1.37 -10.82 -2.54
C ARG A 39 1.48 -9.36 -2.17
N VAL A 40 2.00 -8.55 -3.08
CA VAL A 40 2.10 -7.11 -2.84
C VAL A 40 0.71 -6.52 -2.64
N ARG A 41 -0.24 -6.94 -3.48
CA ARG A 41 -1.60 -6.44 -3.36
C ARG A 41 -2.20 -6.78 -2.00
N GLN A 42 -1.98 -8.00 -1.53
CA GLN A 42 -2.48 -8.41 -0.23
C GLN A 42 -1.91 -7.54 0.89
N ILE A 43 -0.62 -7.32 0.84
CA ILE A 43 0.04 -6.50 1.85
C ILE A 43 -0.47 -5.06 1.77
N PHE A 44 -0.60 -4.57 0.55
CA PHE A 44 -1.07 -3.21 0.34
C PHE A 44 -2.47 -3.02 0.90
N GLU A 45 -3.36 -3.95 0.62
CA GLU A 45 -4.74 -3.85 1.13
C GLU A 45 -4.78 -3.88 2.64
N THR A 46 -3.98 -4.75 3.24
CA THR A 46 -3.91 -4.82 4.69
C THR A 46 -3.41 -3.49 5.26
N SER A 47 -2.40 -2.92 4.62
CA SER A 47 -1.86 -1.66 5.06
C SER A 47 -2.89 -0.55 4.99
N LEU A 48 -3.65 -0.51 3.92
CA LEU A 48 -4.67 0.51 3.76
C LEU A 48 -5.78 0.38 4.80
N LYS A 49 -6.11 -0.83 5.17
CA LYS A 49 -7.11 -1.04 6.20
C LYS A 49 -6.66 -0.46 7.53
N LYS A 50 -5.39 -0.61 7.85
CA LYS A 50 -4.86 -0.03 9.07
C LYS A 50 -4.92 1.48 9.05
N VAL A 51 -4.55 2.07 7.93
CA VAL A 51 -4.58 3.51 7.78
C VAL A 51 -6.01 4.03 7.82
N ARG A 52 -6.90 3.34 7.13
CA ARG A 52 -8.29 3.76 7.07
C ARG A 52 -8.96 3.72 8.42
N SER A 53 -8.65 2.69 9.18
CA SER A 53 -9.20 2.57 10.51
C SER A 53 -8.88 3.79 11.34
N LYS A 54 -7.75 4.41 11.04
CA LYS A 54 -7.32 5.56 11.77
C LYS A 54 -7.87 6.85 11.19
N ALA A 55 -7.90 6.92 9.89
CA ALA A 55 -8.28 8.13 9.20
C ALA A 55 -9.76 8.18 8.90
N ILE A 56 -10.54 7.43 9.49
CA ILE A 56 -11.98 7.32 9.29
C ILE A 56 -12.62 8.15 8.19
N LEU A 57 -11.97 9.09 7.67
CA LEU A 57 -12.55 9.97 6.66
C LEU A 57 -12.52 9.37 5.28
N LEU A 58 -11.70 8.39 5.09
CA LEU A 58 -11.66 7.72 3.80
C LEU A 58 -12.84 6.78 3.72
N ASP A 59 -13.67 6.97 2.74
CA ASP A 59 -14.78 6.05 2.60
C ASP A 59 -14.35 4.92 1.67
N ASP A 60 -15.21 3.93 1.59
CA ASP A 60 -14.87 2.74 0.84
C ASP A 60 -14.74 2.99 -0.65
N ASP A 61 -15.39 4.02 -1.13
CA ASP A 61 -15.36 4.30 -2.55
C ASP A 61 -14.00 4.71 -3.04
N PHE A 62 -13.19 5.20 -2.15
CA PHE A 62 -11.88 5.66 -2.53
C PHE A 62 -11.05 4.53 -3.15
N PHE A 63 -11.19 3.33 -2.63
CA PHE A 63 -10.48 2.18 -3.16
C PHE A 63 -11.42 1.14 -3.74
N GLY A 64 -12.67 1.49 -3.86
CA GLY A 64 -13.67 0.50 -4.16
C GLY A 64 -13.49 -0.22 -5.47
N ASP A 65 -12.86 0.41 -6.40
CA ASP A 65 -12.74 -0.18 -7.73
C ASP A 65 -11.42 -0.85 -8.01
N ILE A 66 -10.60 -0.93 -7.02
CA ILE A 66 -9.27 -1.48 -7.20
C ILE A 66 -9.26 -3.00 -7.27
#